data_5e0ade49580c6633649d05aa17c3c616
#
_entry.id   5e0ade49580c6633649d05aa17c3c616
#
_cell.length_a   1.000
_cell.length_b   1.000
_cell.length_c   1.000
_cell.angle_alpha   90.00
_cell.angle_beta   90.00
_cell.angle_gamma   90.00
#
_symmetry.space_group_name_H-M   'P 1'
#
loop_
_entity.id
_entity.type
_entity.pdbx_description
1 polymer ?
#
loop_
_entity_poly.entity_id
_entity_poly.type
_entity_poly.pdbx_seq_one_letter_code
_entity_poly.pdbx_strand_id
1 'polypeptide(L)'
;MQVRSIIFVCLLSIAGFFPAFANEQKIIKDLKEGGKLILIRHSEAPGTGDPANFNLNDCKTQRNLSAEGIEQAKRLGDFFIKNNISFEKVYSSEYCRCKDTARYAFKNFETFSGLNSTFADPSKTPAHIKRTKEFIEKLDKSKNYIFVAHHTTIEGLASTFANSGEMVIVDRSYKVIGTFKVN
;
A
#
# COMPACT_ATOMS: atom_id res chain seq x y z
N MET A 1 73.05 -3.93 4.64
CA MET A 1 71.80 -3.96 5.45
C MET A 1 70.67 -3.52 4.57
N GLN A 2 69.81 -4.46 4.09
CA GLN A 2 68.60 -4.14 3.30
C GLN A 2 67.39 -4.13 4.23
N VAL A 3 66.70 -2.96 4.33
CA VAL A 3 65.49 -2.81 5.07
C VAL A 3 64.30 -3.16 4.13
N ARG A 4 63.63 -4.29 4.39
CA ARG A 4 62.41 -4.68 3.68
C ARG A 4 61.23 -3.95 4.31
N SER A 5 60.65 -2.96 3.59
CA SER A 5 59.37 -2.35 3.93
C SER A 5 58.23 -3.33 3.65
N ILE A 6 57.53 -3.74 4.68
CA ILE A 6 56.30 -4.51 4.59
C ILE A 6 55.15 -3.50 4.51
N ILE A 7 54.53 -3.41 3.33
CA ILE A 7 53.28 -2.61 3.14
C ILE A 7 52.12 -3.47 3.61
N PHE A 8 51.51 -3.09 4.73
CA PHE A 8 50.26 -3.67 5.22
C PHE A 8 49.12 -3.03 4.46
N VAL A 9 48.50 -3.74 3.51
CA VAL A 9 47.30 -3.32 2.82
C VAL A 9 46.11 -3.71 3.73
N CYS A 10 45.58 -2.74 4.46
CA CYS A 10 44.30 -2.88 5.16
C CYS A 10 43.14 -2.86 4.13
N LEU A 11 42.61 -4.02 3.81
CA LEU A 11 41.34 -4.15 3.12
C LEU A 11 40.21 -3.76 4.09
N LEU A 12 39.77 -2.48 4.04
CA LEU A 12 38.53 -2.07 4.67
C LEU A 12 37.35 -2.65 3.85
N SER A 13 36.78 -3.74 4.32
CA SER A 13 35.48 -4.24 3.83
C SER A 13 34.38 -3.28 4.28
N ILE A 14 33.96 -2.42 3.35
CA ILE A 14 32.75 -1.57 3.54
C ILE A 14 31.52 -2.48 3.37
N ALA A 15 31.12 -3.12 4.46
CA ALA A 15 29.79 -3.72 4.56
C ALA A 15 28.76 -2.58 4.72
N GLY A 16 28.37 -1.97 3.61
CA GLY A 16 27.27 -1.00 3.57
C GLY A 16 25.97 -1.72 3.91
N PHE A 17 25.56 -1.65 5.15
CA PHE A 17 24.22 -2.03 5.57
C PHE A 17 23.23 -1.07 4.93
N PHE A 18 22.42 -1.54 3.94
CA PHE A 18 21.27 -0.83 3.40
C PHE A 18 20.01 -1.29 4.14
N PRO A 19 19.58 -0.58 5.22
CA PRO A 19 18.42 -0.99 6.03
C PRO A 19 17.11 -1.03 5.24
N ALA A 20 16.96 -0.19 4.20
CA ALA A 20 15.79 -0.17 3.33
C ALA A 20 15.66 -1.47 2.51
N PHE A 21 16.77 -2.01 2.00
CA PHE A 21 16.76 -3.26 1.22
C PHE A 21 16.42 -4.48 2.10
N ALA A 22 16.93 -4.52 3.31
CA ALA A 22 16.59 -5.58 4.27
C ALA A 22 15.10 -5.58 4.65
N ASN A 23 14.49 -4.40 4.77
CA ASN A 23 13.07 -4.26 5.04
C ASN A 23 12.21 -4.76 3.85
N GLU A 24 12.57 -4.40 2.61
CA GLU A 24 11.88 -4.85 1.40
C GLU A 24 11.88 -6.39 1.29
N GLN A 25 13.03 -7.02 1.45
CA GLN A 25 13.17 -8.49 1.37
C GLN A 25 12.34 -9.20 2.46
N LYS A 26 12.29 -8.63 3.66
CA LYS A 26 11.43 -9.14 4.75
C LYS A 26 9.96 -9.06 4.38
N ILE A 27 9.50 -7.91 3.85
CA ILE A 27 8.11 -7.70 3.41
C ILE A 27 7.75 -8.70 2.31
N ILE A 28 8.61 -8.89 1.30
CA ILE A 28 8.39 -9.86 0.22
C ILE A 28 8.24 -11.28 0.79
N LYS A 29 9.09 -11.67 1.74
CA LYS A 29 9.00 -12.97 2.41
C LYS A 29 7.66 -13.12 3.14
N ASP A 30 7.29 -12.16 3.97
CA ASP A 30 6.04 -12.18 4.74
C ASP A 30 4.81 -12.28 3.81
N LEU A 31 4.81 -11.57 2.68
CA LEU A 31 3.74 -11.62 1.67
C LEU A 31 3.67 -12.97 0.95
N LYS A 32 4.80 -13.65 0.72
CA LYS A 32 4.83 -15.00 0.13
C LYS A 32 4.27 -16.07 1.06
N GLU A 33 4.36 -15.87 2.37
CA GLU A 33 3.78 -16.75 3.37
C GLU A 33 2.24 -16.72 3.38
N GLY A 34 1.63 -15.64 2.86
CA GLY A 34 0.18 -15.45 2.85
C GLY A 34 -0.38 -14.91 4.18
N GLY A 35 -1.71 -14.84 4.26
CA GLY A 35 -2.42 -14.44 5.48
C GLY A 35 -2.32 -12.95 5.83
N LYS A 36 -1.88 -12.09 4.93
CA LYS A 36 -1.68 -10.65 5.18
C LYS A 36 -2.80 -9.81 4.58
N LEU A 37 -3.05 -8.65 5.20
CA LEU A 37 -3.85 -7.58 4.63
C LEU A 37 -2.90 -6.50 4.10
N ILE A 38 -3.06 -6.14 2.83
CA ILE A 38 -2.23 -5.16 2.15
C ILE A 38 -3.08 -3.93 1.91
N LEU A 39 -2.91 -2.93 2.77
CA LEU A 39 -3.64 -1.68 2.69
C LEU A 39 -2.86 -0.71 1.80
N ILE A 40 -3.43 -0.27 0.70
CA ILE A 40 -2.78 0.63 -0.26
C ILE A 40 -3.53 1.94 -0.27
N ARG A 41 -2.85 3.05 0.06
CA ARG A 41 -3.43 4.36 -0.24
C ARG A 41 -3.43 4.55 -1.76
N HIS A 42 -4.56 5.04 -2.31
CA HIS A 42 -4.63 5.37 -3.73
C HIS A 42 -3.37 6.11 -4.19
N SER A 43 -2.97 5.87 -5.43
CA SER A 43 -1.83 6.53 -6.07
C SER A 43 -1.98 8.05 -6.12
N GLU A 44 -0.94 8.74 -6.52
CA GLU A 44 -0.87 10.19 -6.52
C GLU A 44 -2.07 10.81 -7.25
N ALA A 45 -2.78 11.68 -6.52
CA ALA A 45 -3.90 12.47 -6.99
C ALA A 45 -3.73 13.88 -6.41
N PRO A 46 -3.34 14.87 -7.22
CA PRO A 46 -2.99 16.22 -6.75
C PRO A 46 -4.13 16.94 -6.02
N GLY A 47 -3.78 17.77 -5.05
CA GLY A 47 -4.71 18.55 -4.26
C GLY A 47 -5.21 17.88 -2.99
N THR A 48 -6.16 18.52 -2.31
CA THR A 48 -6.73 18.08 -1.04
C THR A 48 -8.25 18.10 -1.11
N GLY A 49 -8.90 17.06 -0.59
CA GLY A 49 -10.37 16.93 -0.66
C GLY A 49 -10.86 16.61 -2.07
N ASP A 50 -12.15 16.72 -2.26
CA ASP A 50 -12.83 16.62 -3.55
C ASP A 50 -13.57 17.95 -3.85
N PRO A 51 -13.88 18.27 -5.13
CA PRO A 51 -14.63 19.49 -5.50
C PRO A 51 -15.98 19.60 -4.79
N ALA A 52 -16.49 20.82 -4.66
CA ALA A 52 -17.77 21.10 -3.98
C ALA A 52 -18.99 20.39 -4.64
N ASN A 53 -18.90 20.12 -5.95
CA ASN A 53 -19.93 19.39 -6.70
C ASN A 53 -19.68 17.88 -6.73
N PHE A 54 -18.96 17.34 -5.75
CA PHE A 54 -18.62 15.92 -5.67
C PHE A 54 -19.82 15.00 -5.84
N ASN A 55 -19.68 14.03 -6.74
CA ASN A 55 -20.61 12.93 -6.94
C ASN A 55 -19.83 11.62 -7.09
N LEU A 56 -20.09 10.64 -6.23
CA LEU A 56 -19.39 9.36 -6.21
C LEU A 56 -19.53 8.59 -7.55
N ASN A 57 -20.62 8.79 -8.27
CA ASN A 57 -20.91 8.11 -9.54
C ASN A 57 -20.36 8.85 -10.78
N ASP A 58 -19.79 10.05 -10.60
CA ASP A 58 -19.24 10.84 -11.69
C ASP A 58 -17.78 11.24 -11.42
N CYS A 59 -16.84 10.53 -12.08
CA CYS A 59 -15.42 10.79 -11.92
C CYS A 59 -14.99 12.21 -12.33
N LYS A 60 -15.74 12.91 -13.17
CA LYS A 60 -15.44 14.29 -13.57
C LYS A 60 -15.60 15.28 -12.41
N THR A 61 -16.34 14.90 -11.38
CA THR A 61 -16.56 15.70 -10.17
C THR A 61 -15.63 15.31 -9.03
N GLN A 62 -14.67 14.46 -9.28
CA GLN A 62 -13.76 13.94 -8.26
C GLN A 62 -12.31 14.37 -8.51
N ARG A 63 -11.51 14.36 -7.46
CA ARG A 63 -10.07 14.44 -7.55
C ARG A 63 -9.54 13.09 -8.02
N ASN A 64 -8.93 13.08 -9.22
CA ASN A 64 -8.47 11.87 -9.90
C ASN A 64 -6.93 11.74 -9.89
N LEU A 65 -6.42 10.59 -10.33
CA LEU A 65 -4.99 10.35 -10.45
C LEU A 65 -4.36 11.32 -11.46
N SER A 66 -3.13 11.76 -11.17
CA SER A 66 -2.26 12.37 -12.17
C SER A 66 -1.67 11.32 -13.11
N ALA A 67 -0.96 11.78 -14.15
CA ALA A 67 -0.17 10.88 -15.00
C ALA A 67 0.86 10.09 -14.18
N GLU A 68 1.55 10.73 -13.23
CA GLU A 68 2.48 10.06 -12.31
C GLU A 68 1.75 9.07 -11.40
N GLY A 69 0.54 9.41 -10.92
CA GLY A 69 -0.27 8.48 -10.14
C GLY A 69 -0.63 7.20 -10.90
N ILE A 70 -0.88 7.32 -12.21
CA ILE A 70 -1.13 6.16 -13.09
C ILE A 70 0.13 5.29 -13.18
N GLU A 71 1.30 5.88 -13.43
CA GLU A 71 2.56 5.15 -13.50
C GLU A 71 2.92 4.52 -12.15
N GLN A 72 2.68 5.22 -11.05
CA GLN A 72 2.84 4.67 -9.70
C GLN A 72 1.95 3.44 -9.46
N ALA A 73 0.69 3.47 -9.94
CA ALA A 73 -0.19 2.31 -9.85
C ALA A 73 0.31 1.12 -10.68
N LYS A 74 0.85 1.36 -11.88
CA LYS A 74 1.46 0.30 -12.70
C LYS A 74 2.66 -0.32 -11.98
N ARG A 75 3.57 0.48 -11.43
CA ARG A 75 4.72 -0.01 -10.65
C ARG A 75 4.29 -0.88 -9.46
N LEU A 76 3.18 -0.53 -8.78
CA LEU A 76 2.61 -1.40 -7.75
C LEU A 76 2.27 -2.79 -8.29
N GLY A 77 1.59 -2.88 -9.43
CA GLY A 77 1.27 -4.17 -10.05
C GLY A 77 2.51 -4.96 -10.45
N ASP A 78 3.48 -4.30 -11.06
CA ASP A 78 4.76 -4.90 -11.46
C ASP A 78 5.54 -5.47 -10.27
N PHE A 79 5.49 -4.80 -9.13
CA PHE A 79 6.11 -5.30 -7.89
C PHE A 79 5.55 -6.67 -7.48
N PHE A 80 4.24 -6.88 -7.51
CA PHE A 80 3.63 -8.16 -7.19
C PHE A 80 4.00 -9.25 -8.19
N ILE A 81 3.98 -8.93 -9.49
CA ILE A 81 4.34 -9.86 -10.57
C ILE A 81 5.82 -10.25 -10.45
N LYS A 82 6.72 -9.27 -10.39
CA LYS A 82 8.18 -9.48 -10.32
C LYS A 82 8.59 -10.34 -9.12
N ASN A 83 7.92 -10.18 -8.01
CA ASN A 83 8.23 -10.90 -6.78
C ASN A 83 7.43 -12.20 -6.60
N ASN A 84 6.56 -12.57 -7.54
CA ASN A 84 5.67 -13.73 -7.45
C ASN A 84 4.85 -13.73 -6.14
N ILE A 85 4.27 -12.56 -5.79
CA ILE A 85 3.41 -12.41 -4.62
C ILE A 85 1.96 -12.66 -5.03
N SER A 86 1.36 -13.70 -4.47
CA SER A 86 -0.05 -14.04 -4.73
C SER A 86 -0.99 -13.35 -3.73
N PHE A 87 -2.18 -13.04 -4.23
CA PHE A 87 -3.30 -12.53 -3.44
C PHE A 87 -4.61 -13.13 -3.96
N GLU A 88 -5.60 -13.27 -3.11
CA GLU A 88 -6.90 -13.85 -3.48
C GLU A 88 -7.78 -12.85 -4.20
N LYS A 89 -7.88 -11.63 -3.67
CA LYS A 89 -8.76 -10.60 -4.23
C LYS A 89 -8.28 -9.19 -3.90
N VAL A 90 -8.66 -8.25 -4.77
CA VAL A 90 -8.47 -6.81 -4.58
C VAL A 90 -9.82 -6.17 -4.31
N TYR A 91 -9.91 -5.43 -3.21
CA TYR A 91 -11.04 -4.57 -2.89
C TYR A 91 -10.64 -3.10 -2.99
N SER A 92 -11.52 -2.27 -3.51
CA SER A 92 -11.28 -0.85 -3.70
C SER A 92 -12.40 -0.01 -3.10
N SER A 93 -12.06 1.14 -2.56
CA SER A 93 -13.03 2.22 -2.37
C SER A 93 -13.74 2.54 -3.68
N GLU A 94 -14.99 3.02 -3.58
CA GLU A 94 -15.81 3.43 -4.74
C GLU A 94 -15.32 4.73 -5.40
N TYR A 95 -14.42 5.47 -4.77
CA TYR A 95 -13.83 6.70 -5.32
C TYR A 95 -12.98 6.39 -6.56
N CYS A 96 -13.07 7.25 -7.58
CA CYS A 96 -12.43 7.01 -8.88
C CYS A 96 -10.92 6.84 -8.76
N ARG A 97 -10.21 7.64 -7.96
CA ARG A 97 -8.77 7.50 -7.72
C ARG A 97 -8.37 6.14 -7.13
N CYS A 98 -9.22 5.54 -6.29
CA CYS A 98 -8.97 4.20 -5.76
C CYS A 98 -9.26 3.12 -6.81
N LYS A 99 -10.38 3.23 -7.53
CA LYS A 99 -10.72 2.33 -8.63
C LYS A 99 -9.66 2.34 -9.72
N ASP A 100 -9.14 3.50 -10.06
CA ASP A 100 -8.08 3.64 -11.08
C ASP A 100 -6.76 3.07 -10.57
N THR A 101 -6.38 3.32 -9.31
CA THR A 101 -5.22 2.66 -8.71
C THR A 101 -5.35 1.14 -8.80
N ALA A 102 -6.48 0.58 -8.39
CA ALA A 102 -6.73 -0.87 -8.45
C ALA A 102 -6.73 -1.40 -9.90
N ARG A 103 -7.34 -0.67 -10.83
CA ARG A 103 -7.42 -1.05 -12.26
C ARG A 103 -6.03 -1.10 -12.90
N TYR A 104 -5.21 -0.05 -12.72
CA TYR A 104 -3.89 0.03 -13.32
C TYR A 104 -2.90 -0.94 -12.69
N ALA A 105 -3.00 -1.20 -11.39
CA ALA A 105 -2.12 -2.12 -10.69
C ALA A 105 -2.51 -3.59 -10.88
N PHE A 106 -3.80 -3.93 -10.75
CA PHE A 106 -4.25 -5.31 -10.58
C PHE A 106 -5.29 -5.78 -11.61
N LYS A 107 -5.77 -4.89 -12.47
CA LYS A 107 -6.82 -5.10 -13.49
C LYS A 107 -8.20 -5.42 -12.90
N ASN A 108 -8.31 -6.51 -12.12
CA ASN A 108 -9.57 -7.00 -11.55
C ASN A 108 -9.67 -6.59 -10.07
N PHE A 109 -10.81 -6.03 -9.69
CA PHE A 109 -11.12 -5.66 -8.32
C PHE A 109 -12.64 -5.59 -8.11
N GLU A 110 -13.04 -5.63 -6.84
CA GLU A 110 -14.43 -5.35 -6.40
C GLU A 110 -14.46 -4.07 -5.58
N THR A 111 -15.53 -3.29 -5.71
CA THR A 111 -15.72 -2.11 -4.86
C THR A 111 -16.34 -2.49 -3.52
N PHE A 112 -15.89 -1.81 -2.46
CA PHE A 112 -16.44 -1.98 -1.13
C PHE A 112 -16.54 -0.63 -0.41
N SER A 113 -17.76 -0.19 -0.14
CA SER A 113 -18.05 1.14 0.42
C SER A 113 -17.45 1.38 1.82
N GLY A 114 -17.10 0.32 2.57
CA GLY A 114 -16.38 0.44 3.84
C GLY A 114 -14.97 1.05 3.70
N LEU A 115 -14.42 1.05 2.47
CA LEU A 115 -13.11 1.65 2.15
C LEU A 115 -13.22 3.12 1.71
N ASN A 116 -14.42 3.69 1.62
CA ASN A 116 -14.63 5.06 1.17
C ASN A 116 -14.00 6.07 2.13
N SER A 117 -13.59 7.22 1.57
CA SER A 117 -13.00 8.30 2.34
C SER A 117 -14.01 8.88 3.35
N THR A 118 -13.56 9.07 4.56
CA THR A 118 -14.28 9.81 5.60
C THR A 118 -13.65 11.18 5.87
N PHE A 119 -12.78 11.65 4.97
CA PHE A 119 -12.05 12.91 5.12
C PHE A 119 -13.00 14.12 5.25
N ALA A 120 -14.05 14.16 4.47
CA ALA A 120 -15.05 15.24 4.51
C ALA A 120 -15.98 15.16 5.75
N ASP A 121 -16.09 13.98 6.36
CA ASP A 121 -16.92 13.75 7.55
C ASP A 121 -16.25 12.69 8.44
N PRO A 122 -15.29 13.09 9.29
CA PRO A 122 -14.56 12.18 10.16
C PRO A 122 -15.45 11.45 11.19
N SER A 123 -16.64 11.96 11.48
CA SER A 123 -17.58 11.31 12.40
C SER A 123 -18.03 9.92 11.92
N LYS A 124 -17.94 9.66 10.61
CA LYS A 124 -18.27 8.37 9.99
C LYS A 124 -17.15 7.33 10.09
N THR A 125 -15.93 7.75 10.44
CA THR A 125 -14.77 6.85 10.47
C THR A 125 -14.98 5.60 11.33
N PRO A 126 -15.48 5.69 12.58
CA PRO A 126 -15.67 4.50 13.41
C PRO A 126 -16.60 3.46 12.79
N ALA A 127 -17.71 3.91 12.18
CA ALA A 127 -18.66 3.01 11.53
C ALA A 127 -18.07 2.33 10.28
N HIS A 128 -17.30 3.08 9.47
CA HIS A 128 -16.60 2.53 8.30
C HIS A 128 -15.56 1.49 8.70
N ILE A 129 -14.75 1.77 9.73
CA ILE A 129 -13.73 0.85 10.23
C ILE A 129 -14.37 -0.41 10.80
N LYS A 130 -15.43 -0.30 11.61
CA LYS A 130 -16.17 -1.45 12.13
C LYS A 130 -16.67 -2.34 11.00
N ARG A 131 -17.37 -1.76 10.01
CA ARG A 131 -17.88 -2.49 8.84
C ARG A 131 -16.76 -3.16 8.05
N THR A 132 -15.61 -2.50 7.89
CA THR A 132 -14.47 -3.07 7.18
C THR A 132 -13.87 -4.23 7.94
N LYS A 133 -13.73 -4.14 9.26
CA LYS A 133 -13.26 -5.26 10.10
C LYS A 133 -14.21 -6.45 10.05
N GLU A 134 -15.51 -6.21 10.17
CA GLU A 134 -16.54 -7.27 10.07
C GLU A 134 -16.55 -7.96 8.69
N PHE A 135 -16.23 -7.23 7.62
CA PHE A 135 -16.05 -7.78 6.29
C PHE A 135 -14.79 -8.66 6.22
N ILE A 136 -13.65 -8.15 6.70
CA ILE A 136 -12.35 -8.83 6.69
C ILE A 136 -12.39 -10.15 7.49
N GLU A 137 -13.13 -10.19 8.61
CA GLU A 137 -13.27 -11.41 9.43
C GLU A 137 -13.91 -12.59 8.69
N LYS A 138 -14.66 -12.34 7.62
CA LYS A 138 -15.30 -13.37 6.79
C LYS A 138 -14.39 -13.93 5.70
N LEU A 139 -13.24 -13.30 5.48
CA LEU A 139 -12.29 -13.71 4.44
C LEU A 139 -11.39 -14.85 4.91
N ASP A 140 -10.94 -15.69 3.98
CA ASP A 140 -9.98 -16.77 4.27
C ASP A 140 -8.70 -16.19 4.88
N LYS A 141 -8.42 -16.61 6.13
CA LYS A 141 -7.29 -16.08 6.91
C LYS A 141 -5.93 -16.55 6.40
N SER A 142 -5.87 -17.56 5.54
CA SER A 142 -4.62 -18.06 4.95
C SER A 142 -4.17 -17.27 3.73
N LYS A 143 -5.05 -16.47 3.11
CA LYS A 143 -4.80 -15.74 1.87
C LYS A 143 -4.42 -14.28 2.11
N ASN A 144 -3.65 -13.71 1.19
CA ASN A 144 -3.45 -12.27 1.13
C ASN A 144 -4.64 -11.59 0.46
N TYR A 145 -5.01 -10.41 0.95
CA TYR A 145 -6.01 -9.55 0.33
C TYR A 145 -5.48 -8.12 0.21
N ILE A 146 -5.82 -7.46 -0.89
CA ILE A 146 -5.43 -6.07 -1.17
C ILE A 146 -6.64 -5.17 -0.98
N PHE A 147 -6.44 -4.05 -0.30
CA PHE A 147 -7.45 -3.03 -0.03
C PHE A 147 -6.94 -1.67 -0.48
N VAL A 148 -7.45 -1.16 -1.61
CA VAL A 148 -7.11 0.16 -2.12
C VAL A 148 -8.07 1.19 -1.51
N ALA A 149 -7.54 2.06 -0.66
CA ALA A 149 -8.33 2.95 0.18
C ALA A 149 -7.71 4.36 0.31
N HIS A 150 -8.06 5.06 1.37
CA HIS A 150 -7.63 6.41 1.70
C HIS A 150 -6.80 6.41 3.00
N HIS A 151 -6.04 7.48 3.24
CA HIS A 151 -5.25 7.59 4.47
C HIS A 151 -6.11 7.45 5.74
N THR A 152 -7.31 8.06 5.78
CA THR A 152 -8.22 7.97 6.93
C THR A 152 -8.66 6.53 7.23
N THR A 153 -8.89 5.73 6.19
CA THR A 153 -9.26 4.31 6.34
C THR A 153 -8.06 3.49 6.83
N ILE A 154 -6.87 3.72 6.27
CA ILE A 154 -5.65 3.01 6.66
C ILE A 154 -5.28 3.35 8.10
N GLU A 155 -5.32 4.63 8.46
CA GLU A 155 -5.06 5.09 9.83
C GLU A 155 -6.05 4.48 10.83
N GLY A 156 -7.34 4.43 10.48
CA GLY A 156 -8.37 3.82 11.32
C GLY A 156 -8.22 2.30 11.48
N LEU A 157 -7.65 1.58 10.50
CA LEU A 157 -7.41 0.14 10.56
C LEU A 157 -6.08 -0.21 11.25
N ALA A 158 -5.01 0.52 10.93
CA ALA A 158 -3.63 0.15 11.26
C ALA A 158 -2.92 1.16 12.17
N SER A 159 -3.59 2.25 12.59
CA SER A 159 -3.00 3.34 13.38
C SER A 159 -1.69 3.88 12.79
N THR A 160 -1.63 3.92 11.47
CA THR A 160 -0.43 4.32 10.71
C THR A 160 -0.82 5.16 9.50
N PHE A 161 -0.03 6.22 9.24
CA PHE A 161 -0.20 7.05 8.05
C PHE A 161 0.41 6.35 6.83
N ALA A 162 -0.22 6.51 5.66
CA ALA A 162 0.30 6.07 4.38
C ALA A 162 0.37 7.23 3.39
N ASN A 163 1.49 7.36 2.68
CA ASN A 163 1.63 8.26 1.54
C ASN A 163 0.91 7.71 0.30
N SER A 164 0.68 8.55 -0.72
CA SER A 164 0.08 8.09 -1.98
C SER A 164 0.89 6.96 -2.62
N GLY A 165 0.22 5.86 -2.96
CA GLY A 165 0.83 4.66 -3.53
C GLY A 165 1.65 3.83 -2.55
N GLU A 166 1.64 4.15 -1.25
CA GLU A 166 2.31 3.36 -0.22
C GLU A 166 1.43 2.19 0.24
N MET A 167 2.06 1.05 0.44
CA MET A 167 1.49 -0.16 1.03
C MET A 167 1.78 -0.20 2.52
N VAL A 168 0.75 -0.45 3.33
CA VAL A 168 0.85 -0.82 4.74
C VAL A 168 0.46 -2.27 4.86
N ILE A 169 1.40 -3.13 5.18
CA ILE A 169 1.18 -4.56 5.35
C ILE A 169 0.88 -4.82 6.83
N VAL A 170 -0.25 -5.45 7.11
CA VAL A 170 -0.66 -5.80 8.46
C VAL A 170 -1.00 -7.28 8.57
N ASP A 171 -0.86 -7.82 9.76
CA ASP A 171 -1.39 -9.14 10.09
C ASP A 171 -2.92 -9.11 10.32
N ARG A 172 -3.50 -10.25 10.66
CA ARG A 172 -4.95 -10.38 10.91
C ARG A 172 -5.43 -9.72 12.20
N SER A 173 -4.51 -9.26 13.05
CA SER A 173 -4.81 -8.44 14.24
C SER A 173 -4.66 -6.94 13.95
N TYR A 174 -4.40 -6.57 12.70
CA TYR A 174 -4.12 -5.20 12.24
C TYR A 174 -2.80 -4.62 12.76
N LYS A 175 -1.91 -5.44 13.28
CA LYS A 175 -0.55 -5.01 13.65
C LYS A 175 0.28 -4.81 12.38
N VAL A 176 0.93 -3.65 12.28
CA VAL A 176 1.79 -3.31 11.14
C VAL A 176 3.04 -4.21 11.14
N ILE A 177 3.24 -4.91 10.03
CA ILE A 177 4.44 -5.73 9.74
C ILE A 177 5.49 -4.87 9.07
N GLY A 178 5.06 -3.97 8.19
CA GLY A 178 5.93 -3.03 7.50
C GLY A 178 5.16 -2.11 6.57
N THR A 179 5.83 -1.05 6.13
CA THR A 179 5.35 -0.13 5.09
C THR A 179 6.33 -0.14 3.93
N PHE A 180 5.81 -0.01 2.73
CA PHE A 180 6.62 -0.04 1.52
C PHE A 180 6.02 0.81 0.41
N LYS A 181 6.88 1.62 -0.23
CA LYS A 181 6.53 2.39 -1.43
C LYS A 181 7.38 1.89 -2.59
N VAL A 182 6.73 1.50 -3.68
CA VAL A 182 7.43 1.14 -4.92
C VAL A 182 7.88 2.43 -5.61
N ASN A 183 9.19 2.55 -5.86
CA ASN A 183 9.81 3.70 -6.54
C ASN A 183 9.90 3.48 -8.05
#